data_e997e414d3202857cd255a3b2854caac
#
_entry.id   e997e414d3202857cd255a3b2854caac
#
_cell.length_a   1.000
_cell.length_b   1.000
_cell.length_c   1.000
_cell.angle_alpha   90.00
_cell.angle_beta   90.00
_cell.angle_gamma   90.00
#
_symmetry.space_group_name_H-M   'P 1'
#
loop_
_entity.id
_entity.type
_entity.pdbx_description
1 polymer ?
#
loop_
_entity_poly.entity_id
_entity_poly.type
_entity_poly.pdbx_seq_one_letter_code
_entity_poly.pdbx_strand_id
1 'polypeptide(L)'
;MSSLPEDRKQMADANFLLVKDTLSALQSLAAAHRKRFKIPVIGVAGSNGKTVVKEWLYQLLHEDYNMVRSPRSYNSQIGVPLSVWEIDENTELAVIEAGISKPGEMDKLEAIIKPTFGILTYLGDAHQEGFSSMQEKCIEKLSLFTHSESVIYDGDDPLIVDSAEKMCMGTREIAWSRKDKDRALYISKIVKGEDSTRIDYDYLRFSSSFTIPFVEDASIEDAIHCLAVMLYLGKTGEEIAARMCKLEPVAM
;
A
#
# COMPACT_ATOMS: atom_id res chain seq x y z
N MET A 1 -4.73 -28.56 -5.42
CA MET A 1 -4.45 -29.45 -4.27
C MET A 1 -3.33 -30.40 -4.63
N SER A 2 -2.50 -30.80 -3.67
CA SER A 2 -1.36 -31.72 -3.87
C SER A 2 -1.77 -33.21 -3.88
N SER A 3 -2.96 -33.52 -3.32
CA SER A 3 -3.59 -34.84 -3.38
C SER A 3 -5.10 -34.69 -3.52
N LEU A 4 -5.76 -35.74 -4.03
CA LEU A 4 -7.22 -35.73 -4.11
C LEU A 4 -7.82 -35.92 -2.70
N PRO A 5 -8.92 -35.24 -2.34
CA PRO A 5 -9.59 -35.45 -1.06
C PRO A 5 -10.14 -36.87 -0.95
N GLU A 6 -10.12 -37.41 0.26
CA GLU A 6 -10.65 -38.76 0.55
C GLU A 6 -12.16 -38.82 0.33
N ASP A 7 -12.90 -37.74 0.67
CA ASP A 7 -14.35 -37.65 0.57
C ASP A 7 -14.87 -37.15 -0.82
N ARG A 8 -14.24 -37.58 -1.90
CA ARG A 8 -14.65 -37.21 -3.29
C ARG A 8 -16.13 -37.44 -3.59
N LYS A 9 -16.75 -38.42 -2.97
CA LYS A 9 -18.17 -38.73 -3.19
C LYS A 9 -19.12 -37.64 -2.70
N GLN A 10 -18.70 -36.82 -1.70
CA GLN A 10 -19.46 -35.69 -1.17
C GLN A 10 -19.30 -34.43 -2.02
N MET A 11 -18.38 -34.45 -2.98
CA MET A 11 -18.02 -33.33 -3.86
C MET A 11 -18.24 -33.72 -5.34
N ALA A 12 -19.33 -34.42 -5.63
CA ALA A 12 -19.58 -34.99 -6.95
C ALA A 12 -19.59 -33.95 -8.10
N ASP A 13 -19.98 -32.70 -7.79
CA ASP A 13 -20.04 -31.60 -8.76
C ASP A 13 -18.79 -30.70 -8.75
N ALA A 14 -17.76 -31.04 -7.97
CA ALA A 14 -16.54 -30.25 -7.90
C ALA A 14 -15.51 -30.67 -8.94
N ASN A 15 -14.90 -29.69 -9.59
CA ASN A 15 -13.74 -29.91 -10.44
C ASN A 15 -12.46 -29.81 -9.60
N PHE A 16 -11.53 -30.74 -9.80
CA PHE A 16 -10.28 -30.81 -9.08
C PHE A 16 -9.11 -30.56 -10.02
N LEU A 17 -8.27 -29.58 -9.68
CA LEU A 17 -6.97 -29.37 -10.32
C LEU A 17 -5.87 -29.94 -9.41
N LEU A 18 -5.20 -30.99 -9.87
CA LEU A 18 -4.08 -31.59 -9.15
C LEU A 18 -2.80 -30.83 -9.48
N VAL A 19 -2.10 -30.34 -8.46
CA VAL A 19 -0.87 -29.52 -8.59
C VAL A 19 0.20 -30.01 -7.63
N LYS A 20 1.48 -29.73 -7.93
CA LYS A 20 2.59 -30.10 -7.06
C LYS A 20 2.59 -29.31 -5.75
N ASP A 21 2.31 -28.02 -5.85
CA ASP A 21 2.25 -27.10 -4.73
C ASP A 21 1.03 -26.19 -4.83
N THR A 22 0.18 -26.23 -3.82
CA THR A 22 -1.12 -25.51 -3.82
C THR A 22 -0.96 -24.00 -3.66
N LEU A 23 0.05 -23.55 -2.91
CA LEU A 23 0.31 -22.13 -2.73
C LEU A 23 0.81 -21.50 -4.04
N SER A 24 1.80 -22.12 -4.67
CA SER A 24 2.31 -21.65 -5.97
C SER A 24 1.24 -21.68 -7.06
N ALA A 25 0.33 -22.64 -7.03
CA ALA A 25 -0.80 -22.70 -7.96
C ALA A 25 -1.78 -21.55 -7.72
N LEU A 26 -2.15 -21.26 -6.45
CA LEU A 26 -3.00 -20.13 -6.10
C LEU A 26 -2.38 -18.79 -6.54
N GLN A 27 -1.09 -18.59 -6.27
CA GLN A 27 -0.34 -17.40 -6.66
C GLN A 27 -0.30 -17.25 -8.19
N SER A 28 -0.05 -18.32 -8.92
CA SER A 28 -0.03 -18.32 -10.39
C SER A 28 -1.39 -17.98 -10.99
N LEU A 29 -2.48 -18.52 -10.43
CA LEU A 29 -3.85 -18.22 -10.83
C LEU A 29 -4.19 -16.75 -10.57
N ALA A 30 -3.86 -16.23 -9.38
CA ALA A 30 -4.10 -14.82 -9.05
C ALA A 30 -3.28 -13.87 -9.95
N ALA A 31 -2.02 -14.19 -10.24
CA ALA A 31 -1.19 -13.42 -11.17
C ALA A 31 -1.77 -13.44 -12.62
N ALA A 32 -2.29 -14.58 -13.06
CA ALA A 32 -2.96 -14.69 -14.35
C ALA A 32 -4.27 -13.89 -14.39
N HIS A 33 -5.05 -13.94 -13.31
CA HIS A 33 -6.26 -13.14 -13.15
C HIS A 33 -5.93 -11.62 -13.18
N ARG A 34 -4.95 -11.16 -12.39
CA ARG A 34 -4.52 -9.75 -12.35
C ARG A 34 -4.13 -9.20 -13.73
N LYS A 35 -3.48 -9.98 -14.56
CA LYS A 35 -3.06 -9.58 -15.92
C LYS A 35 -4.22 -9.23 -16.85
N ARG A 36 -5.44 -9.66 -16.56
CA ARG A 36 -6.63 -9.37 -17.37
C ARG A 36 -7.08 -7.91 -17.24
N PHE A 37 -6.70 -7.22 -16.17
CA PHE A 37 -7.17 -5.89 -15.82
C PHE A 37 -6.05 -4.86 -15.91
N LYS A 38 -6.29 -3.77 -16.66
CA LYS A 38 -5.34 -2.66 -16.85
C LYS A 38 -5.74 -1.46 -15.98
N ILE A 39 -6.09 -1.71 -14.73
CA ILE A 39 -6.47 -0.69 -13.78
C ILE A 39 -5.24 -0.23 -12.96
N PRO A 40 -5.26 1.00 -12.43
CA PRO A 40 -4.31 1.41 -11.39
C PRO A 40 -4.42 0.50 -10.17
N VAL A 41 -3.26 0.07 -9.65
CA VAL A 41 -3.17 -0.70 -8.41
C VAL A 41 -2.16 -0.06 -7.49
N ILE A 42 -2.60 0.33 -6.32
CA ILE A 42 -1.76 0.86 -5.24
C ILE A 42 -1.28 -0.32 -4.40
N GLY A 43 0.03 -0.55 -4.38
CA GLY A 43 0.65 -1.48 -3.47
C GLY A 43 1.06 -0.78 -2.18
N VAL A 44 0.71 -1.33 -1.02
CA VAL A 44 1.08 -0.76 0.28
C VAL A 44 1.98 -1.72 1.04
N ALA A 45 3.22 -1.33 1.28
CA ALA A 45 4.19 -2.06 2.11
C ALA A 45 4.67 -1.17 3.27
N GLY A 46 5.31 -1.78 4.26
CA GLY A 46 5.83 -1.11 5.45
C GLY A 46 5.83 -2.03 6.67
N SER A 47 6.31 -1.55 7.79
CA SER A 47 6.22 -2.29 9.06
C SER A 47 4.87 -2.04 9.73
N ASN A 48 4.50 -0.78 9.92
CA ASN A 48 3.22 -0.35 10.51
C ASN A 48 2.49 0.59 9.54
N GLY A 49 1.22 0.91 9.82
CA GLY A 49 0.42 1.85 9.04
C GLY A 49 -0.26 1.29 7.79
N LYS A 50 0.19 0.15 7.24
CA LYS A 50 -0.34 -0.43 5.99
C LYS A 50 -1.86 -0.53 5.94
N THR A 51 -2.45 -1.14 6.96
CA THR A 51 -3.91 -1.37 7.04
C THR A 51 -4.64 -0.03 7.20
N VAL A 52 -4.10 0.89 8.01
CA VAL A 52 -4.67 2.23 8.19
C VAL A 52 -4.67 3.00 6.88
N VAL A 53 -3.53 3.11 6.22
CA VAL A 53 -3.40 3.80 4.93
C VAL A 53 -4.36 3.20 3.88
N LYS A 54 -4.43 1.87 3.77
CA LYS A 54 -5.34 1.18 2.85
C LYS A 54 -6.82 1.53 3.14
N GLU A 55 -7.25 1.45 4.40
CA GLU A 55 -8.64 1.74 4.77
C GLU A 55 -8.98 3.23 4.61
N TRP A 56 -8.04 4.13 4.95
CA TRP A 56 -8.24 5.57 4.75
C TRP A 56 -8.27 5.94 3.27
N LEU A 57 -7.44 5.35 2.44
CA LEU A 57 -7.53 5.54 0.99
C LEU A 57 -8.90 5.11 0.46
N TYR A 58 -9.47 4.04 0.99
CA TYR A 58 -10.82 3.66 0.64
C TYR A 58 -11.86 4.70 1.11
N GLN A 59 -11.78 5.16 2.36
CA GLN A 59 -12.68 6.23 2.87
C GLN A 59 -12.59 7.51 2.02
N LEU A 60 -11.39 7.87 1.56
CA LEU A 60 -11.13 9.09 0.81
C LEU A 60 -11.53 9.03 -0.67
N LEU A 61 -11.56 7.83 -1.28
CA LEU A 61 -11.63 7.68 -2.73
C LEU A 61 -12.80 6.85 -3.24
N HIS A 62 -13.53 6.11 -2.38
CA HIS A 62 -14.61 5.21 -2.82
C HIS A 62 -15.82 5.90 -3.47
N GLU A 63 -16.00 7.20 -3.24
CA GLU A 63 -17.02 7.98 -3.92
C GLU A 63 -16.65 8.31 -5.38
N ASP A 64 -15.34 8.30 -5.70
CA ASP A 64 -14.84 8.63 -7.04
C ASP A 64 -14.57 7.39 -7.89
N TYR A 65 -14.29 6.25 -7.26
CA TYR A 65 -13.86 5.02 -7.92
C TYR A 65 -14.59 3.80 -7.39
N ASN A 66 -14.94 2.87 -8.27
CA ASN A 66 -15.31 1.53 -7.84
C ASN A 66 -14.04 0.78 -7.41
N MET A 67 -13.85 0.65 -6.10
CA MET A 67 -12.59 0.22 -5.51
C MET A 67 -12.62 -1.21 -4.97
N VAL A 68 -11.54 -1.93 -5.24
CA VAL A 68 -11.18 -3.16 -4.51
C VAL A 68 -10.04 -2.85 -3.53
N ARG A 69 -10.12 -3.37 -2.33
CA ARG A 69 -9.02 -3.35 -1.36
C ARG A 69 -8.83 -4.67 -0.65
N SER A 70 -7.62 -4.95 -0.19
CA SER A 70 -7.37 -6.15 0.64
C SER A 70 -8.35 -6.22 1.81
N PRO A 71 -9.13 -7.31 1.96
CA PRO A 71 -10.00 -7.50 3.11
C PRO A 71 -9.18 -7.58 4.40
N ARG A 72 -9.55 -6.81 5.42
CA ARG A 72 -8.81 -6.79 6.70
C ARG A 72 -7.29 -6.65 6.46
N SER A 73 -6.47 -7.51 7.09
CA SER A 73 -5.01 -7.57 6.92
C SER A 73 -4.59 -8.75 6.02
N TYR A 74 -5.30 -8.99 4.90
CA TYR A 74 -4.95 -10.03 3.92
C TYR A 74 -3.72 -9.61 3.10
N ASN A 75 -2.56 -9.61 3.75
CA ASN A 75 -1.29 -9.12 3.20
C ASN A 75 -0.23 -10.21 2.98
N SER A 76 -0.54 -11.48 3.34
CA SER A 76 0.39 -12.62 3.28
C SER A 76 0.44 -13.28 1.90
N GLN A 77 1.32 -14.30 1.75
CA GLN A 77 1.45 -15.12 0.55
C GLN A 77 0.14 -15.80 0.10
N ILE A 78 -0.87 -15.92 1.00
CA ILE A 78 -2.21 -16.44 0.70
C ILE A 78 -3.20 -15.26 0.58
N GLY A 79 -3.12 -14.30 1.48
CA GLY A 79 -4.08 -13.19 1.55
C GLY A 79 -4.03 -12.29 0.32
N VAL A 80 -2.84 -12.01 -0.21
CA VAL A 80 -2.67 -11.20 -1.42
C VAL A 80 -3.32 -11.84 -2.65
N PRO A 81 -3.08 -13.13 -2.97
CA PRO A 81 -3.83 -13.80 -4.04
C PRO A 81 -5.34 -13.69 -3.91
N LEU A 82 -5.89 -13.86 -2.70
CA LEU A 82 -7.33 -13.74 -2.45
C LEU A 82 -7.82 -12.30 -2.66
N SER A 83 -7.05 -11.30 -2.23
CA SER A 83 -7.38 -9.89 -2.43
C SER A 83 -7.40 -9.52 -3.92
N VAL A 84 -6.42 -10.00 -4.69
CA VAL A 84 -6.35 -9.76 -6.14
C VAL A 84 -7.49 -10.43 -6.90
N TRP A 85 -8.00 -11.55 -6.37
CA TRP A 85 -9.14 -12.27 -6.97
C TRP A 85 -10.46 -11.49 -6.92
N GLU A 86 -10.59 -10.52 -6.01
CA GLU A 86 -11.75 -9.62 -5.91
C GLU A 86 -11.81 -8.58 -7.06
N ILE A 87 -10.72 -8.39 -7.81
CA ILE A 87 -10.70 -7.45 -8.96
C ILE A 87 -11.56 -8.01 -10.09
N ASP A 88 -12.49 -7.22 -10.57
CA ASP A 88 -13.40 -7.55 -11.66
C ASP A 88 -13.44 -6.48 -12.76
N GLU A 89 -14.36 -6.63 -13.70
CA GLU A 89 -14.52 -5.74 -14.87
C GLU A 89 -15.05 -4.34 -14.51
N ASN A 90 -15.62 -4.18 -13.31
CA ASN A 90 -16.15 -2.91 -12.83
C ASN A 90 -15.12 -2.17 -11.96
N THR A 91 -14.04 -2.83 -11.58
CA THR A 91 -13.02 -2.24 -10.69
C THR A 91 -12.24 -1.17 -11.44
N GLU A 92 -12.18 0.03 -10.86
CA GLU A 92 -11.47 1.19 -11.43
C GLU A 92 -10.15 1.48 -10.70
N LEU A 93 -10.03 1.11 -9.42
CA LEU A 93 -8.85 1.28 -8.59
C LEU A 93 -8.74 0.13 -7.59
N ALA A 94 -7.55 -0.41 -7.39
CA ALA A 94 -7.31 -1.38 -6.32
C ALA A 94 -6.24 -0.90 -5.33
N VAL A 95 -6.40 -1.21 -4.04
CA VAL A 95 -5.42 -0.96 -2.99
C VAL A 95 -5.08 -2.28 -2.31
N ILE A 96 -3.89 -2.80 -2.57
CA ILE A 96 -3.45 -4.11 -2.08
C ILE A 96 -2.33 -3.96 -1.07
N GLU A 97 -2.57 -4.46 0.13
CA GLU A 97 -1.60 -4.50 1.21
C GLU A 97 -0.66 -5.70 1.05
N ALA A 98 0.67 -5.49 1.16
CA ALA A 98 1.69 -6.53 1.09
C ALA A 98 2.50 -6.59 2.38
N GLY A 99 2.56 -7.76 3.00
CA GLY A 99 3.31 -8.06 4.21
C GLY A 99 4.22 -9.26 4.02
N ILE A 100 5.41 -9.18 4.58
CA ILE A 100 6.44 -10.21 4.52
C ILE A 100 7.07 -10.44 5.88
N SER A 101 7.58 -11.62 6.09
CA SER A 101 8.34 -12.03 7.28
C SER A 101 9.74 -12.54 6.97
N LYS A 102 10.05 -12.81 5.70
CA LYS A 102 11.34 -13.38 5.26
C LYS A 102 11.76 -12.77 3.92
N PRO A 103 13.08 -12.74 3.63
CA PRO A 103 13.61 -12.38 2.32
C PRO A 103 13.05 -13.27 1.19
N GLY A 104 12.86 -12.69 0.01
CA GLY A 104 12.35 -13.36 -1.20
C GLY A 104 10.84 -13.62 -1.21
N GLU A 105 10.10 -13.11 -0.21
CA GLU A 105 8.64 -13.17 -0.18
C GLU A 105 8.00 -12.05 -0.99
N MET A 106 8.62 -10.85 -1.01
CA MET A 106 8.02 -9.70 -1.67
C MET A 106 8.02 -9.82 -3.19
N ASP A 107 9.05 -10.39 -3.80
CA ASP A 107 9.08 -10.62 -5.25
C ASP A 107 7.91 -11.48 -5.74
N LYS A 108 7.48 -12.45 -4.91
CA LYS A 108 6.30 -13.28 -5.21
C LYS A 108 5.02 -12.46 -5.16
N LEU A 109 4.91 -11.55 -4.18
CA LEU A 109 3.76 -10.65 -4.05
C LEU A 109 3.76 -9.60 -5.16
N GLU A 110 4.91 -9.05 -5.53
CA GLU A 110 5.05 -8.14 -6.68
C GLU A 110 4.52 -8.76 -7.95
N ALA A 111 4.95 -10.00 -8.26
CA ALA A 111 4.54 -10.73 -9.46
C ALA A 111 3.01 -10.95 -9.53
N ILE A 112 2.31 -10.97 -8.40
CA ILE A 112 0.85 -11.11 -8.30
C ILE A 112 0.17 -9.74 -8.38
N ILE A 113 0.60 -8.78 -7.56
CA ILE A 113 -0.05 -7.46 -7.41
C ILE A 113 0.21 -6.60 -8.64
N LYS A 114 1.46 -6.55 -9.12
CA LYS A 114 1.94 -5.66 -10.18
C LYS A 114 1.45 -4.24 -9.93
N PRO A 115 1.88 -3.59 -8.84
CA PRO A 115 1.41 -2.27 -8.51
C PRO A 115 1.87 -1.27 -9.58
N THR A 116 0.98 -0.35 -9.96
CA THR A 116 1.32 0.81 -10.78
C THR A 116 1.85 1.94 -9.92
N PHE A 117 1.48 1.94 -8.64
CA PHE A 117 1.81 2.95 -7.68
C PHE A 117 2.13 2.33 -6.32
N GLY A 118 3.20 2.76 -5.68
CA GLY A 118 3.69 2.22 -4.42
C GLY A 118 3.58 3.18 -3.24
N ILE A 119 3.32 2.64 -2.05
CA ILE A 119 3.43 3.35 -0.78
C ILE A 119 4.29 2.50 0.16
N LEU A 120 5.43 3.04 0.56
CA LEU A 120 6.18 2.51 1.70
C LEU A 120 5.80 3.34 2.94
N THR A 121 5.01 2.75 3.83
CA THR A 121 4.68 3.34 5.13
C THR A 121 5.86 3.22 6.10
N TYR A 122 5.64 3.54 7.36
CA TYR A 122 6.67 3.49 8.40
C TYR A 122 7.51 2.20 8.37
N LEU A 123 8.84 2.35 8.45
CA LEU A 123 9.80 1.26 8.54
C LEU A 123 10.31 1.13 9.99
N GLY A 124 9.86 0.11 10.72
CA GLY A 124 10.22 -0.13 12.13
C GLY A 124 10.58 -1.59 12.40
N ASP A 125 10.75 -1.95 13.67
CA ASP A 125 11.29 -3.23 14.12
C ASP A 125 10.34 -4.43 13.95
N ALA A 126 9.07 -4.23 13.56
CA ALA A 126 8.13 -5.33 13.36
C ALA A 126 8.69 -6.38 12.38
N HIS A 127 8.73 -7.65 12.78
CA HIS A 127 9.31 -8.78 12.03
C HIS A 127 10.82 -8.66 11.76
N GLN A 128 11.58 -7.92 12.59
CA GLN A 128 13.03 -7.77 12.43
C GLN A 128 13.76 -9.12 12.51
N GLU A 129 13.26 -10.08 13.28
CA GLU A 129 13.86 -11.41 13.46
C GLU A 129 14.03 -12.21 12.16
N GLY A 130 13.26 -11.88 11.12
CA GLY A 130 13.35 -12.51 9.79
C GLY A 130 14.43 -11.92 8.87
N PHE A 131 15.08 -10.82 9.25
CA PHE A 131 16.02 -10.07 8.42
C PHE A 131 17.35 -9.82 9.15
N SER A 132 18.45 -9.84 8.41
CA SER A 132 19.79 -9.62 8.99
C SER A 132 20.05 -8.16 9.37
N SER A 133 19.33 -7.21 8.77
CA SER A 133 19.45 -5.77 9.01
C SER A 133 18.18 -5.01 8.60
N MET A 134 18.05 -3.76 9.09
CA MET A 134 17.00 -2.83 8.63
C MET A 134 17.17 -2.48 7.15
N GLN A 135 18.40 -2.42 6.66
CA GLN A 135 18.71 -2.21 5.24
C GLN A 135 18.11 -3.34 4.37
N GLU A 136 18.38 -4.60 4.70
CA GLU A 136 17.84 -5.74 3.98
C GLU A 136 16.31 -5.73 3.99
N LYS A 137 15.71 -5.46 5.14
CA LYS A 137 14.26 -5.36 5.28
C LYS A 137 13.65 -4.23 4.45
N CYS A 138 14.32 -3.08 4.38
CA CYS A 138 13.90 -1.95 3.56
C CYS A 138 13.94 -2.32 2.07
N ILE A 139 15.06 -2.88 1.61
CA ILE A 139 15.25 -3.35 0.24
C ILE A 139 14.19 -4.37 -0.13
N GLU A 140 13.95 -5.37 0.73
CA GLU A 140 12.94 -6.39 0.49
C GLU A 140 11.53 -5.80 0.37
N LYS A 141 11.17 -4.80 1.20
CA LYS A 141 9.86 -4.14 1.08
C LYS A 141 9.74 -3.28 -0.17
N LEU A 142 10.81 -2.61 -0.57
CA LEU A 142 10.87 -1.79 -1.78
C LEU A 142 10.83 -2.62 -3.05
N SER A 143 11.18 -3.92 -3.02
CA SER A 143 11.12 -4.79 -4.19
C SER A 143 9.69 -4.92 -4.74
N LEU A 144 8.66 -4.67 -3.92
CA LEU A 144 7.27 -4.55 -4.39
C LEU A 144 7.10 -3.47 -5.48
N PHE A 145 7.93 -2.44 -5.48
CA PHE A 145 7.75 -1.25 -6.31
C PHE A 145 8.74 -1.14 -7.48
N THR A 146 9.56 -2.15 -7.69
CA THR A 146 10.62 -2.15 -8.73
C THR A 146 10.09 -1.86 -10.15
N HIS A 147 8.83 -2.22 -10.42
CA HIS A 147 8.19 -2.00 -11.72
C HIS A 147 7.02 -1.00 -11.64
N SER A 148 6.87 -0.29 -10.54
CA SER A 148 5.84 0.74 -10.38
C SER A 148 6.21 2.02 -11.13
N GLU A 149 5.20 2.78 -11.56
CA GLU A 149 5.38 4.10 -12.19
C GLU A 149 5.82 5.15 -11.18
N SER A 150 5.33 5.01 -9.94
CA SER A 150 5.64 5.94 -8.84
C SER A 150 5.67 5.24 -7.50
N VAL A 151 6.45 5.81 -6.56
CA VAL A 151 6.52 5.35 -5.16
C VAL A 151 6.50 6.53 -4.20
N ILE A 152 5.67 6.42 -3.14
CA ILE A 152 5.58 7.38 -2.03
C ILE A 152 6.31 6.81 -0.83
N TYR A 153 7.09 7.64 -0.14
CA TYR A 153 7.77 7.31 1.11
C TYR A 153 8.16 8.55 1.91
N ASP A 154 8.59 8.35 3.17
CA ASP A 154 9.18 9.39 4.00
C ASP A 154 10.60 9.72 3.50
N GLY A 155 10.77 10.92 2.95
CA GLY A 155 12.04 11.44 2.46
C GLY A 155 12.96 11.98 3.56
N ASP A 156 12.55 11.95 4.81
CA ASP A 156 13.37 12.34 5.97
C ASP A 156 14.13 11.15 6.58
N ASP A 157 13.82 9.92 6.19
CA ASP A 157 14.55 8.72 6.59
C ASP A 157 15.66 8.39 5.57
N PRO A 158 16.95 8.59 5.94
CA PRO A 158 18.07 8.35 5.02
C PRO A 158 18.15 6.89 4.54
N LEU A 159 17.74 5.92 5.38
CA LEU A 159 17.77 4.51 5.02
C LEU A 159 16.77 4.21 3.91
N ILE A 160 15.57 4.80 3.99
CA ILE A 160 14.54 4.65 2.96
C ILE A 160 14.99 5.32 1.66
N VAL A 161 15.49 6.56 1.74
CA VAL A 161 15.99 7.31 0.58
C VAL A 161 17.08 6.54 -0.15
N ASP A 162 18.15 6.14 0.55
CA ASP A 162 19.27 5.38 -0.04
C ASP A 162 18.84 4.05 -0.66
N SER A 163 17.83 3.41 -0.06
CA SER A 163 17.31 2.13 -0.55
C SER A 163 16.39 2.32 -1.76
N ALA A 164 15.55 3.37 -1.75
CA ALA A 164 14.64 3.68 -2.85
C ALA A 164 15.42 4.08 -4.11
N GLU A 165 16.43 4.93 -3.99
CA GLU A 165 17.30 5.31 -5.12
C GLU A 165 17.95 4.10 -5.82
N LYS A 166 18.26 3.04 -5.06
CA LYS A 166 18.86 1.81 -5.60
C LYS A 166 17.83 0.86 -6.19
N MET A 167 16.67 0.71 -5.55
CA MET A 167 15.68 -0.31 -5.90
C MET A 167 14.65 0.16 -6.91
N CYS A 168 14.32 1.45 -6.89
CA CYS A 168 13.26 2.04 -7.71
C CYS A 168 13.83 2.89 -8.86
N MET A 169 14.96 2.50 -9.42
CA MET A 169 15.58 3.23 -10.55
C MET A 169 14.61 3.31 -11.74
N GLY A 170 14.30 4.54 -12.14
CA GLY A 170 13.35 4.82 -13.22
C GLY A 170 11.89 4.98 -12.77
N THR A 171 11.60 4.73 -11.49
CA THR A 171 10.31 5.02 -10.86
C THR A 171 10.27 6.49 -10.44
N ARG A 172 9.13 7.15 -10.62
CA ARG A 172 8.96 8.52 -10.13
C ARG A 172 8.81 8.50 -8.61
N GLU A 173 9.76 9.10 -7.90
CA GLU A 173 9.71 9.21 -6.45
C GLU A 173 8.84 10.40 -6.02
N ILE A 174 7.95 10.16 -5.06
CA ILE A 174 7.14 11.17 -4.37
C ILE A 174 7.50 11.11 -2.89
N ALA A 175 8.75 11.47 -2.59
CA ALA A 175 9.21 11.60 -1.23
C ALA A 175 8.60 12.85 -0.59
N TRP A 176 7.86 12.67 0.50
CA TRP A 176 7.42 13.79 1.33
C TRP A 176 8.46 14.09 2.42
N SER A 177 8.54 15.33 2.88
CA SER A 177 9.50 15.72 3.91
C SER A 177 8.95 16.80 4.83
N ARG A 178 9.39 16.77 6.08
CA ARG A 178 9.20 17.84 7.09
C ARG A 178 10.43 18.73 7.22
N LYS A 179 11.57 18.33 6.63
CA LYS A 179 12.86 18.99 6.78
C LYS A 179 13.35 19.66 5.49
N ASP A 180 13.13 18.99 4.36
CA ASP A 180 13.63 19.42 3.06
C ASP A 180 12.50 20.09 2.25
N LYS A 181 12.61 21.42 2.09
CA LYS A 181 11.66 22.25 1.35
C LYS A 181 11.71 22.05 -0.17
N ASP A 182 12.77 21.43 -0.66
CA ASP A 182 12.95 21.20 -2.11
C ASP A 182 12.26 19.92 -2.56
N ARG A 183 11.73 19.12 -1.64
CA ARG A 183 10.90 17.95 -1.97
C ARG A 183 9.57 18.36 -2.57
N ALA A 184 9.06 17.56 -3.50
CA ALA A 184 7.80 17.84 -4.19
C ALA A 184 6.60 18.02 -3.25
N LEU A 185 6.57 17.31 -2.13
CA LEU A 185 5.61 17.45 -1.04
C LEU A 185 6.35 17.79 0.26
N TYR A 186 6.22 19.04 0.68
CA TYR A 186 6.81 19.53 1.93
C TYR A 186 5.73 19.78 2.97
N ILE A 187 5.87 19.19 4.15
CA ILE A 187 4.98 19.40 5.30
C ILE A 187 5.53 20.55 6.11
N SER A 188 4.97 21.74 5.89
CA SER A 188 5.52 22.98 6.43
C SER A 188 5.17 23.21 7.90
N LYS A 189 4.04 22.66 8.38
CA LYS A 189 3.62 22.82 9.78
C LYS A 189 2.64 21.72 10.20
N ILE A 190 2.80 21.24 11.43
CA ILE A 190 1.85 20.34 12.11
C ILE A 190 1.43 21.01 13.41
N VAL A 191 0.13 21.16 13.64
CA VAL A 191 -0.44 21.75 14.85
C VAL A 191 -1.42 20.75 15.45
N LYS A 192 -1.02 20.11 16.55
CA LYS A 192 -1.87 19.21 17.33
C LYS A 192 -2.80 20.01 18.25
N GLY A 193 -4.10 19.74 18.17
CA GLY A 193 -5.11 20.18 19.13
C GLY A 193 -5.39 19.08 20.17
N GLU A 194 -6.55 19.16 20.81
CA GLU A 194 -6.99 18.13 21.78
C GLU A 194 -7.41 16.84 21.05
N ASP A 195 -8.23 16.95 19.99
CA ASP A 195 -8.85 15.81 19.29
C ASP A 195 -8.54 15.79 17.79
N SER A 196 -7.74 16.72 17.31
CA SER A 196 -7.47 16.86 15.89
C SER A 196 -6.10 17.47 15.61
N THR A 197 -5.57 17.22 14.43
CA THR A 197 -4.29 17.78 13.98
C THR A 197 -4.48 18.49 12.65
N ARG A 198 -4.06 19.76 12.59
CA ARG A 198 -3.95 20.51 11.35
C ARG A 198 -2.56 20.33 10.76
N ILE A 199 -2.51 20.05 9.46
CA ILE A 199 -1.29 19.84 8.68
C ILE A 199 -1.29 20.83 7.53
N ASP A 200 -0.30 21.74 7.52
CA ASP A 200 -0.04 22.67 6.44
C ASP A 200 1.03 22.06 5.53
N TYR A 201 0.86 22.14 4.21
CA TYR A 201 1.77 21.56 3.24
C TYR A 201 1.95 22.42 2.01
N ASP A 202 3.12 22.27 1.40
CA ASP A 202 3.46 22.83 0.10
C ASP A 202 3.62 21.66 -0.90
N TYR A 203 2.95 21.74 -2.04
CA TYR A 203 3.08 20.77 -3.11
C TYR A 203 3.33 21.48 -4.44
N LEU A 204 4.50 21.24 -5.03
CA LEU A 204 4.95 21.91 -6.25
C LEU A 204 4.95 23.44 -6.07
N ARG A 205 3.89 24.14 -6.50
CA ARG A 205 3.78 25.62 -6.50
C ARG A 205 2.60 26.15 -5.73
N PHE A 206 1.91 25.32 -4.97
CA PHE A 206 0.79 25.78 -4.15
C PHE A 206 0.91 25.28 -2.71
N SER A 207 0.41 26.11 -1.79
CA SER A 207 0.31 25.80 -0.37
C SER A 207 -1.14 25.56 -0.01
N SER A 208 -1.39 24.57 0.84
CA SER A 208 -2.73 24.28 1.36
C SER A 208 -2.64 23.64 2.74
N SER A 209 -3.78 23.29 3.30
CA SER A 209 -3.83 22.62 4.60
C SER A 209 -5.05 21.71 4.71
N PHE A 210 -4.96 20.74 5.59
CA PHE A 210 -6.09 19.89 5.97
C PHE A 210 -6.04 19.58 7.48
N THR A 211 -7.13 19.04 8.00
CA THR A 211 -7.23 18.60 9.40
C THR A 211 -7.65 17.14 9.42
N ILE A 212 -7.10 16.38 10.35
CA ILE A 212 -7.51 15.00 10.64
C ILE A 212 -8.03 14.91 12.07
N PRO A 213 -9.02 14.05 12.38
CA PRO A 213 -9.55 13.84 13.72
C PRO A 213 -8.69 12.89 14.57
N PHE A 214 -7.36 13.05 14.52
CA PHE A 214 -6.37 12.24 15.21
C PHE A 214 -5.21 13.11 15.66
N VAL A 215 -4.52 12.70 16.75
CA VAL A 215 -3.38 13.43 17.33
C VAL A 215 -2.10 12.59 17.45
N GLU A 216 -2.18 11.28 17.19
CA GLU A 216 -1.07 10.34 17.25
C GLU A 216 -0.11 10.55 16.07
N ASP A 217 1.19 10.49 16.32
CA ASP A 217 2.21 10.69 15.28
C ASP A 217 2.09 9.67 14.13
N ALA A 218 1.76 8.41 14.44
CA ALA A 218 1.53 7.38 13.45
C ALA A 218 0.34 7.75 12.51
N SER A 219 -0.76 8.24 13.08
CA SER A 219 -1.92 8.67 12.30
C SER A 219 -1.61 9.88 11.41
N ILE A 220 -0.77 10.80 11.89
CA ILE A 220 -0.32 11.96 11.12
C ILE A 220 0.52 11.49 9.91
N GLU A 221 1.43 10.56 10.11
CA GLU A 221 2.28 10.01 9.05
C GLU A 221 1.44 9.23 8.01
N ASP A 222 0.53 8.38 8.47
CA ASP A 222 -0.40 7.65 7.60
C ASP A 222 -1.27 8.59 6.76
N ALA A 223 -1.73 9.73 7.35
CA ALA A 223 -2.49 10.75 6.64
C ALA A 223 -1.63 11.50 5.59
N ILE A 224 -0.34 11.71 5.84
CA ILE A 224 0.57 12.31 4.85
C ILE A 224 0.76 11.37 3.65
N HIS A 225 0.85 10.05 3.85
CA HIS A 225 0.87 9.09 2.75
C HIS A 225 -0.44 9.15 1.93
N CYS A 226 -1.59 9.24 2.60
CA CYS A 226 -2.88 9.40 1.92
C CYS A 226 -2.97 10.73 1.16
N LEU A 227 -2.50 11.84 1.74
CA LEU A 227 -2.38 13.14 1.08
C LEU A 227 -1.60 13.02 -0.24
N ALA A 228 -0.42 12.39 -0.20
CA ALA A 228 0.43 12.22 -1.38
C ALA A 228 -0.28 11.46 -2.51
N VAL A 229 -1.08 10.43 -2.17
CA VAL A 229 -1.92 9.70 -3.15
C VAL A 229 -2.98 10.61 -3.74
N MET A 230 -3.72 11.35 -2.90
CA MET A 230 -4.77 12.25 -3.38
C MET A 230 -4.21 13.32 -4.32
N LEU A 231 -3.05 13.90 -3.99
CA LEU A 231 -2.34 14.86 -4.85
C LEU A 231 -1.90 14.22 -6.17
N TYR A 232 -1.38 12.99 -6.12
CA TYR A 232 -0.99 12.24 -7.32
C TYR A 232 -2.19 11.98 -8.25
N LEU A 233 -3.36 11.67 -7.67
CA LEU A 233 -4.61 11.47 -8.40
C LEU A 233 -5.27 12.80 -8.84
N GLY A 234 -4.62 13.95 -8.60
CA GLY A 234 -5.08 15.26 -9.06
C GLY A 234 -6.20 15.88 -8.24
N LYS A 235 -6.41 15.42 -7.00
CA LYS A 235 -7.41 16.04 -6.10
C LYS A 235 -6.97 17.43 -5.68
N THR A 236 -7.94 18.34 -5.62
CA THR A 236 -7.70 19.72 -5.18
C THR A 236 -7.49 19.81 -3.67
N GLY A 237 -6.85 20.89 -3.20
CA GLY A 237 -6.70 21.15 -1.77
C GLY A 237 -8.02 21.22 -1.01
N GLU A 238 -9.08 21.72 -1.66
CA GLU A 238 -10.43 21.79 -1.08
C GLU A 238 -11.06 20.40 -0.91
N GLU A 239 -10.97 19.54 -1.93
CA GLU A 239 -11.44 18.16 -1.86
C GLU A 239 -10.70 17.37 -0.78
N ILE A 240 -9.38 17.52 -0.72
CA ILE A 240 -8.52 16.88 0.29
C ILE A 240 -8.96 17.32 1.69
N ALA A 241 -9.06 18.62 1.95
CA ALA A 241 -9.46 19.14 3.26
C ALA A 241 -10.86 18.69 3.67
N ALA A 242 -11.81 18.67 2.72
CA ALA A 242 -13.19 18.24 2.97
C ALA A 242 -13.33 16.76 3.31
N ARG A 243 -12.44 15.91 2.82
CA ARG A 243 -12.46 14.45 3.05
C ARG A 243 -11.61 14.03 4.24
N MET A 244 -10.41 14.59 4.39
CA MET A 244 -9.49 14.25 5.47
C MET A 244 -10.07 14.49 6.86
N CYS A 245 -10.87 15.53 7.05
CA CYS A 245 -11.53 15.82 8.34
C CYS A 245 -12.63 14.82 8.72
N LYS A 246 -13.04 13.95 7.80
CA LYS A 246 -14.07 12.91 8.01
C LYS A 246 -13.48 11.50 8.19
N LEU A 247 -12.17 11.38 8.24
CA LEU A 247 -11.54 10.08 8.45
C LEU A 247 -12.00 9.45 9.77
N GLU A 248 -12.31 8.17 9.71
CA GLU A 248 -12.74 7.37 10.86
C GLU A 248 -11.64 6.43 11.32
N PRO A 249 -11.61 6.07 12.63
CA PRO A 249 -10.69 5.06 13.15
C PRO A 249 -10.84 3.73 12.41
N VAL A 250 -9.73 3.05 12.20
CA VAL A 250 -9.70 1.72 11.58
C VAL A 250 -9.74 0.65 12.66
N ALA A 251 -10.75 -0.21 12.62
CA ALA A 251 -10.81 -1.41 13.47
C ALA A 251 -9.76 -2.42 12.98
N MET A 252 -8.82 -2.77 13.85
CA MET A 252 -7.79 -3.78 13.60
C MET A 252 -8.18 -5.16 14.14
#